data_3610de74762036a5d7e824531554371a
#
_entry.id   3610de74762036a5d7e824531554371a
#
_cell.length_a   1.000
_cell.length_b   1.000
_cell.length_c   1.000
_cell.angle_alpha   90.00
_cell.angle_beta   90.00
_cell.angle_gamma   90.00
#
_symmetry.space_group_name_H-M   'P 1'
#
loop_
_entity.id
_entity.type
_entity.pdbx_description
1 polymer ?
#
loop_
_entity_poly.entity_id
_entity_poly.type
_entity_poly.pdbx_seq_one_letter_code
_entity_poly.pdbx_strand_id
1 'polypeptide(L)'
;MHRPLPALPLAKRGMSHNGEESVPRDYIVKKLLQRYWRLTRALTLGAQGAIVDPEGRVLLVRHTYQPGWRFPGGGVEKGETVAAALSRELEEEVGVTVTGAPQLFGIYANAASFPNDHILLFVVRSWRQERVPDPNYEIAEQRFFTPGDVPGDISAGTGRRLAEIFASAPRSAFW
;
A
#
# COMPACT_ATOMS: atom_id res chain seq x y z
N MET A 1 45.44 15.81 30.02
CA MET A 1 45.16 17.22 30.32
C MET A 1 43.86 17.62 29.58
N HIS A 2 42.72 17.54 30.25
CA HIS A 2 41.45 17.97 29.74
C HIS A 2 41.16 19.39 30.23
N ARG A 3 41.00 20.32 29.29
CA ARG A 3 40.55 21.69 29.58
C ARG A 3 39.05 21.73 29.67
N PRO A 4 38.44 22.28 30.72
CA PRO A 4 36.99 22.44 30.80
C PRO A 4 36.51 23.61 29.94
N LEU A 5 35.35 23.46 29.29
CA LEU A 5 34.68 24.53 28.52
C LEU A 5 34.09 25.59 29.47
N PRO A 6 34.03 26.86 29.08
CA PRO A 6 33.45 27.91 29.91
C PRO A 6 31.93 27.84 29.96
N ALA A 7 31.37 28.09 31.14
CA ALA A 7 29.93 28.14 31.38
C ALA A 7 29.31 29.36 30.71
N LEU A 8 28.18 29.14 30.03
CA LEU A 8 27.30 30.17 29.48
C LEU A 8 26.54 30.90 30.61
N PRO A 9 26.38 32.21 30.58
CA PRO A 9 25.63 32.92 31.59
C PRO A 9 24.14 32.73 31.50
N LEU A 10 23.49 32.42 32.62
CA LEU A 10 22.06 32.37 32.81
C LEU A 10 21.41 33.73 32.52
N ALA A 11 20.65 33.83 31.45
CA ALA A 11 19.82 34.99 31.16
C ALA A 11 18.67 35.07 32.14
N LYS A 12 18.54 36.18 32.85
CA LYS A 12 17.46 36.52 33.77
C LYS A 12 16.12 36.55 33.05
N ARG A 13 15.16 35.74 33.52
CA ARG A 13 13.75 35.81 33.16
C ARG A 13 13.15 37.16 33.59
N GLY A 14 13.01 38.06 32.62
CA GLY A 14 12.08 39.19 32.79
C GLY A 14 10.67 38.72 32.47
N MET A 15 9.80 38.68 33.49
CA MET A 15 8.36 38.62 33.30
C MET A 15 7.90 39.95 32.74
N SER A 16 7.35 39.96 31.53
CA SER A 16 6.58 41.05 30.98
C SER A 16 5.31 40.52 30.34
N HIS A 17 4.26 41.13 30.74
CA HIS A 17 2.84 41.06 30.53
C HIS A 17 2.38 40.99 29.07
N ASN A 18 1.28 40.27 28.87
CA ASN A 18 0.24 40.40 27.83
C ASN A 18 0.73 40.78 26.39
N GLY A 19 1.10 39.77 25.64
CA GLY A 19 1.09 39.83 24.19
C GLY A 19 0.21 38.69 23.65
N GLU A 20 -0.89 39.01 23.01
CA GLU A 20 -1.56 38.08 22.11
C GLU A 20 -0.50 37.55 21.16
N GLU A 21 -0.15 36.27 21.32
CA GLU A 21 0.73 35.59 20.35
C GLU A 21 0.00 35.58 19.01
N SER A 22 0.23 36.59 18.20
CA SER A 22 -0.23 36.59 16.81
C SER A 22 0.42 35.42 16.09
N VAL A 23 -0.40 34.45 15.71
CA VAL A 23 0.04 33.26 14.93
C VAL A 23 0.82 33.78 13.72
N PRO A 24 2.11 33.38 13.54
CA PRO A 24 2.93 33.88 12.46
C PRO A 24 2.21 33.72 11.11
N ARG A 25 2.21 34.76 10.32
CA ARG A 25 1.55 34.80 8.99
C ARG A 25 1.96 33.61 8.12
N ASP A 26 3.22 33.21 8.21
CA ASP A 26 3.78 32.04 7.51
C ASP A 26 3.17 30.72 7.96
N TYR A 27 2.77 30.61 9.23
CA TYR A 27 2.10 29.43 9.75
C TYR A 27 0.67 29.28 9.16
N ILE A 28 -0.05 30.40 9.06
CA ILE A 28 -1.41 30.42 8.45
C ILE A 28 -1.32 30.07 6.98
N VAL A 29 -0.41 30.69 6.24
CA VAL A 29 -0.18 30.42 4.81
C VAL A 29 0.22 28.95 4.60
N LYS A 30 1.11 28.41 5.41
CA LYS A 30 1.52 27.01 5.36
C LYS A 30 0.35 26.05 5.60
N LYS A 31 -0.51 26.34 6.58
CA LYS A 31 -1.73 25.52 6.84
C LYS A 31 -2.75 25.60 5.70
N LEU A 32 -2.95 26.78 5.11
CA LEU A 32 -3.84 26.94 3.95
C LEU A 32 -3.31 26.19 2.73
N LEU A 33 -2.00 26.30 2.44
CA LEU A 33 -1.36 25.55 1.36
C LEU A 33 -1.42 24.03 1.60
N GLN A 34 -1.20 23.57 2.84
CA GLN A 34 -1.35 22.15 3.18
C GLN A 34 -2.78 21.64 2.97
N ARG A 35 -3.78 22.47 3.30
CA ARG A 35 -5.19 22.12 3.09
C ARG A 35 -5.56 22.09 1.61
N TYR A 36 -5.07 23.07 0.84
CA TYR A 36 -5.21 23.10 -0.61
C TYR A 36 -4.57 21.89 -1.27
N TRP A 37 -3.32 21.53 -0.90
CA TRP A 37 -2.63 20.35 -1.46
C TRP A 37 -3.30 19.03 -1.08
N ARG A 38 -3.89 18.93 0.11
CA ARG A 38 -4.68 17.74 0.48
C ARG A 38 -5.90 17.53 -0.42
N LEU A 39 -6.52 18.61 -0.86
CA LEU A 39 -7.71 18.54 -1.71
C LEU A 39 -7.36 18.34 -3.20
N THR A 40 -6.26 18.93 -3.65
CA THR A 40 -5.90 18.95 -5.09
C THR A 40 -4.90 17.85 -5.49
N ARG A 41 -4.17 17.27 -4.51
CA ARG A 41 -3.15 16.24 -4.73
C ARG A 41 -3.43 14.97 -3.92
N ALA A 42 -4.69 14.71 -3.58
CA ALA A 42 -5.07 13.47 -2.93
C ALA A 42 -4.78 12.31 -3.88
N LEU A 43 -3.89 11.41 -3.46
CA LEU A 43 -3.62 10.14 -4.11
C LEU A 43 -4.17 9.04 -3.23
N THR A 44 -4.74 8.01 -3.83
CA THR A 44 -5.03 6.74 -3.18
C THR A 44 -3.94 5.73 -3.55
N LEU A 45 -3.62 4.87 -2.61
CA LEU A 45 -2.66 3.79 -2.79
C LEU A 45 -3.33 2.47 -2.47
N GLY A 46 -3.19 1.52 -3.36
CA GLY A 46 -3.57 0.13 -3.12
C GLY A 46 -2.31 -0.75 -3.02
N ALA A 47 -2.33 -1.73 -2.13
CA ALA A 47 -1.29 -2.74 -1.99
C ALA A 47 -1.87 -4.10 -2.39
N GLN A 48 -1.30 -4.74 -3.42
CA GLN A 48 -1.73 -6.06 -3.88
C GLN A 48 -0.59 -7.07 -3.83
N GLY A 49 -0.90 -8.35 -3.56
CA GLY A 49 0.06 -9.43 -3.42
C GLY A 49 -0.10 -10.51 -4.48
N ALA A 50 0.92 -10.71 -5.33
CA ALA A 50 1.10 -11.94 -6.08
C ALA A 50 1.73 -12.98 -5.15
N ILE A 51 0.89 -13.73 -4.43
CA ILE A 51 1.32 -14.80 -3.52
C ILE A 51 1.66 -16.01 -4.36
N VAL A 52 2.94 -16.42 -4.31
CA VAL A 52 3.45 -17.52 -5.13
C VAL A 52 3.83 -18.69 -4.21
N ASP A 53 3.30 -19.86 -4.50
CA ASP A 53 3.61 -21.07 -3.78
C ASP A 53 4.92 -21.74 -4.27
N PRO A 54 5.42 -22.79 -3.57
CA PRO A 54 6.64 -23.50 -3.98
C PRO A 54 6.56 -24.14 -5.37
N GLU A 55 5.35 -24.46 -5.85
CA GLU A 55 5.08 -25.02 -7.17
C GLU A 55 5.01 -23.95 -8.26
N GLY A 56 5.14 -22.66 -7.90
CA GLY A 56 5.09 -21.52 -8.82
C GLY A 56 3.66 -21.11 -9.21
N ARG A 57 2.63 -21.60 -8.52
CA ARG A 57 1.24 -21.18 -8.71
C ARG A 57 0.99 -19.87 -7.97
N VAL A 58 0.04 -19.09 -8.45
CA VAL A 58 -0.33 -17.79 -7.87
C VAL A 58 -1.73 -17.84 -7.27
N LEU A 59 -1.88 -17.30 -6.07
CA LEU A 59 -3.18 -17.18 -5.41
C LEU A 59 -3.92 -15.97 -5.98
N LEU A 60 -5.15 -16.23 -6.45
CA LEU A 60 -6.08 -15.20 -6.87
C LEU A 60 -7.38 -15.30 -6.08
N VAL A 61 -8.09 -14.19 -5.99
CA VAL A 61 -9.40 -14.06 -5.35
C VAL A 61 -10.46 -13.62 -6.35
N ARG A 62 -11.70 -13.97 -6.07
CA ARG A 62 -12.89 -13.45 -6.75
C ARG A 62 -13.72 -12.68 -5.72
N HIS A 63 -13.93 -11.40 -5.98
CA HIS A 63 -14.79 -10.57 -5.14
C HIS A 63 -16.28 -10.80 -5.45
N THR A 64 -17.14 -10.55 -4.48
CA THR A 64 -18.60 -10.66 -4.63
C THR A 64 -19.19 -9.52 -5.47
N TYR A 65 -18.54 -8.35 -5.45
CA TYR A 65 -19.03 -7.09 -6.04
C TYR A 65 -18.28 -6.66 -7.31
N GLN A 66 -17.20 -7.37 -7.68
CA GLN A 66 -16.44 -7.08 -8.90
C GLN A 66 -16.19 -8.36 -9.70
N PRO A 67 -16.42 -8.37 -11.01
CA PRO A 67 -16.18 -9.54 -11.83
C PRO A 67 -14.70 -9.84 -12.02
N GLY A 68 -14.39 -11.11 -12.18
CA GLY A 68 -13.09 -11.62 -12.55
C GLY A 68 -12.13 -11.86 -11.39
N TRP A 69 -11.14 -12.72 -11.66
CA TRP A 69 -10.09 -13.07 -10.73
C TRP A 69 -9.05 -11.96 -10.61
N ARG A 70 -8.57 -11.70 -9.39
CA ARG A 70 -7.66 -10.59 -9.05
C ARG A 70 -6.60 -11.05 -8.06
N PHE A 71 -5.52 -10.29 -7.95
CA PHE A 71 -4.64 -10.44 -6.80
C PHE A 71 -5.37 -9.99 -5.53
N PRO A 72 -5.17 -10.68 -4.40
CA PRO A 72 -5.64 -10.21 -3.10
C PRO A 72 -4.93 -8.93 -2.69
N GLY A 73 -5.62 -8.10 -1.90
CA GLY A 73 -5.12 -6.84 -1.38
C GLY A 73 -6.09 -5.69 -1.55
N GLY A 74 -5.84 -4.59 -0.84
CA GLY A 74 -6.74 -3.46 -0.76
C GLY A 74 -6.05 -2.13 -0.53
N GLY A 75 -6.80 -1.18 0.03
CA GLY A 75 -6.37 0.19 0.23
C GLY A 75 -5.37 0.37 1.36
N VAL A 76 -4.42 1.30 1.18
CA VAL A 76 -3.56 1.74 2.28
C VAL A 76 -4.29 2.78 3.11
N GLU A 77 -4.49 2.50 4.39
CA GLU A 77 -5.20 3.37 5.31
C GLU A 77 -4.35 4.54 5.81
N LYS A 78 -5.03 5.53 6.38
CA LYS A 78 -4.36 6.72 6.91
C LYS A 78 -3.45 6.37 8.08
N GLY A 79 -2.16 6.67 7.93
CA GLY A 79 -1.14 6.40 8.95
C GLY A 79 -0.56 5.00 8.89
N GLU A 80 -1.03 4.17 7.97
CA GLU A 80 -0.52 2.83 7.72
C GLU A 80 0.65 2.87 6.73
N THR A 81 1.59 1.96 6.88
CA THR A 81 2.62 1.72 5.85
C THR A 81 2.07 0.80 4.77
N VAL A 82 2.57 0.91 3.54
CA VAL A 82 2.15 0.02 2.44
C VAL A 82 2.38 -1.46 2.76
N ALA A 83 3.47 -1.78 3.47
CA ALA A 83 3.76 -3.15 3.87
C ALA A 83 2.80 -3.66 4.96
N ALA A 84 2.37 -2.80 5.88
CA ALA A 84 1.35 -3.14 6.88
C ALA A 84 -0.01 -3.38 6.21
N ALA A 85 -0.42 -2.49 5.28
CA ALA A 85 -1.63 -2.66 4.49
C ALA A 85 -1.64 -3.99 3.73
N LEU A 86 -0.55 -4.29 3.01
CA LEU A 86 -0.42 -5.57 2.33
C LEU A 86 -0.63 -6.76 3.28
N SER A 87 0.07 -6.76 4.42
CA SER A 87 -0.01 -7.88 5.38
C SER A 87 -1.42 -8.03 5.96
N ARG A 88 -2.07 -6.92 6.32
CA ARG A 88 -3.44 -6.91 6.84
C ARG A 88 -4.42 -7.47 5.81
N GLU A 89 -4.40 -6.95 4.60
CA GLU A 89 -5.31 -7.37 3.52
C GLU A 89 -5.12 -8.86 3.16
N LEU A 90 -3.87 -9.34 3.07
CA LEU A 90 -3.62 -10.75 2.77
C LEU A 90 -4.08 -11.68 3.91
N GLU A 91 -4.03 -11.24 5.15
CA GLU A 91 -4.56 -11.99 6.27
C GLU A 91 -6.09 -11.99 6.30
N GLU A 92 -6.72 -10.82 6.08
CA GLU A 92 -8.17 -10.65 6.10
C GLU A 92 -8.85 -11.37 4.94
N GLU A 93 -8.38 -11.18 3.70
CA GLU A 93 -9.02 -11.74 2.50
C GLU A 93 -8.74 -13.24 2.31
N VAL A 94 -7.50 -13.65 2.52
CA VAL A 94 -7.05 -15.01 2.14
C VAL A 94 -6.43 -15.82 3.28
N GLY A 95 -6.33 -15.28 4.49
CA GLY A 95 -5.74 -15.97 5.64
C GLY A 95 -4.23 -16.19 5.53
N VAL A 96 -3.55 -15.38 4.72
CA VAL A 96 -2.12 -15.50 4.48
C VAL A 96 -1.33 -14.55 5.37
N THR A 97 -0.48 -15.11 6.22
CA THR A 97 0.51 -14.35 7.01
C THR A 97 1.84 -14.27 6.25
N VAL A 98 2.30 -13.07 5.96
CA VAL A 98 3.60 -12.83 5.33
C VAL A 98 4.71 -13.08 6.35
N THR A 99 5.66 -13.99 6.05
CA THR A 99 6.73 -14.41 7.00
C THR A 99 8.11 -13.86 6.62
N GLY A 100 8.26 -13.25 5.45
CA GLY A 100 9.50 -12.64 4.97
C GLY A 100 9.25 -11.26 4.36
N ALA A 101 10.27 -10.63 3.80
CA ALA A 101 10.13 -9.35 3.13
C ALA A 101 9.45 -9.52 1.75
N PRO A 102 8.24 -8.96 1.51
CA PRO A 102 7.63 -8.98 0.20
C PRO A 102 8.43 -8.11 -0.78
N GLN A 103 8.62 -8.62 -1.99
CA GLN A 103 9.38 -7.90 -3.03
C GLN A 103 8.45 -6.97 -3.79
N LEU A 104 8.69 -5.65 -3.72
CA LEU A 104 7.97 -4.71 -4.58
C LEU A 104 8.30 -5.01 -6.04
N PHE A 105 7.28 -5.42 -6.80
CA PHE A 105 7.41 -5.70 -8.22
C PHE A 105 7.26 -4.45 -9.07
N GLY A 106 6.25 -3.61 -8.78
CA GLY A 106 6.03 -2.38 -9.53
C GLY A 106 4.98 -1.47 -8.89
N ILE A 107 4.94 -0.23 -9.37
CA ILE A 107 3.93 0.77 -9.03
C ILE A 107 3.23 1.15 -10.33
N TYR A 108 1.90 1.10 -10.33
CA TYR A 108 1.08 1.27 -11.53
C TYR A 108 0.01 2.32 -11.32
N ALA A 109 -0.11 3.27 -12.25
CA ALA A 109 -1.22 4.21 -12.24
C ALA A 109 -2.53 3.49 -12.64
N ASN A 110 -3.57 3.59 -11.82
CA ASN A 110 -4.87 2.95 -12.03
C ASN A 110 -5.95 3.95 -12.47
N ALA A 111 -5.55 5.03 -13.11
CA ALA A 111 -6.40 6.16 -13.46
C ALA A 111 -7.61 5.80 -14.36
N ALA A 112 -7.55 4.69 -15.10
CA ALA A 112 -8.66 4.21 -15.92
C ALA A 112 -9.83 3.69 -15.08
N SER A 113 -9.56 3.14 -13.89
CA SER A 113 -10.58 2.62 -12.98
C SER A 113 -10.91 3.61 -11.86
N PHE A 114 -9.90 4.31 -11.36
CA PHE A 114 -10.07 5.27 -10.27
C PHE A 114 -9.08 6.45 -10.43
N PRO A 115 -9.55 7.69 -10.63
CA PRO A 115 -8.67 8.85 -10.78
C PRO A 115 -7.73 9.01 -9.59
N ASN A 116 -6.47 9.31 -9.84
CA ASN A 116 -5.41 9.50 -8.84
C ASN A 116 -5.09 8.25 -7.99
N ASP A 117 -5.46 7.06 -8.45
CA ASP A 117 -5.13 5.81 -7.76
C ASP A 117 -3.83 5.19 -8.29
N HIS A 118 -3.06 4.60 -7.38
CA HIS A 118 -1.85 3.84 -7.71
C HIS A 118 -1.86 2.52 -6.97
N ILE A 119 -1.54 1.45 -7.69
CA ILE A 119 -1.43 0.10 -7.14
C ILE A 119 0.04 -0.27 -7.03
N LEU A 120 0.44 -0.65 -5.83
CA LEU A 120 1.73 -1.25 -5.56
C LEU A 120 1.56 -2.77 -5.55
N LEU A 121 2.19 -3.44 -6.51
CA LEU A 121 2.16 -4.90 -6.60
C LEU A 121 3.43 -5.48 -5.98
N PHE A 122 3.23 -6.42 -5.08
CA PHE A 122 4.30 -7.17 -4.44
C PHE A 122 4.28 -8.63 -4.88
N VAL A 123 5.46 -9.24 -5.02
CA VAL A 123 5.60 -10.70 -5.10
C VAL A 123 5.92 -11.23 -3.71
N VAL A 124 5.07 -12.12 -3.21
CA VAL A 124 5.14 -12.70 -1.87
C VAL A 124 5.45 -14.19 -2.01
N ARG A 125 6.68 -14.58 -1.63
CA ARG A 125 7.14 -15.98 -1.70
C ARG A 125 7.34 -16.61 -0.33
N SER A 126 7.48 -15.79 0.72
CA SER A 126 7.64 -16.24 2.10
C SER A 126 6.38 -15.93 2.89
N TRP A 127 5.53 -16.92 3.02
CA TRP A 127 4.23 -16.81 3.65
C TRP A 127 3.80 -18.14 4.27
N ARG A 128 2.77 -18.10 5.11
CA ARG A 128 2.06 -19.28 5.64
C ARG A 128 0.56 -19.00 5.60
N GLN A 129 -0.22 -20.06 5.48
CA GLN A 129 -1.68 -20.01 5.54
C GLN A 129 -2.14 -21.13 6.46
N GLU A 130 -2.48 -20.78 7.69
CA GLU A 130 -2.92 -21.76 8.70
C GLU A 130 -4.40 -22.12 8.51
N ARG A 131 -5.17 -21.18 7.97
CA ARG A 131 -6.59 -21.36 7.68
C ARG A 131 -6.96 -20.65 6.38
N VAL A 132 -7.79 -21.30 5.58
CA VAL A 132 -8.46 -20.66 4.45
C VAL A 132 -9.75 -20.05 5.00
N PRO A 133 -9.96 -18.72 4.93
CA PRO A 133 -11.21 -18.10 5.34
C PRO A 133 -12.39 -18.64 4.53
N ASP A 134 -13.55 -18.78 5.19
CA ASP A 134 -14.79 -19.10 4.50
C ASP A 134 -15.20 -17.93 3.59
N PRO A 135 -15.90 -18.19 2.47
CA PRO A 135 -16.50 -17.15 1.66
C PRO A 135 -17.32 -16.17 2.52
N ASN A 136 -17.21 -14.88 2.21
CA ASN A 136 -17.87 -13.83 2.98
C ASN A 136 -18.50 -12.78 2.05
N TYR A 137 -18.92 -11.65 2.61
CA TYR A 137 -19.55 -10.57 1.83
C TYR A 137 -18.59 -9.89 0.84
N GLU A 138 -17.27 -10.07 0.99
CA GLU A 138 -16.25 -9.45 0.14
C GLU A 138 -15.60 -10.46 -0.80
N ILE A 139 -15.12 -11.59 -0.27
CA ILE A 139 -14.43 -12.65 -1.03
C ILE A 139 -15.36 -13.84 -1.23
N ALA A 140 -15.72 -14.08 -2.49
CA ALA A 140 -16.54 -15.22 -2.88
C ALA A 140 -15.72 -16.51 -3.02
N GLU A 141 -14.47 -16.41 -3.49
CA GLU A 141 -13.63 -17.59 -3.76
C GLU A 141 -12.14 -17.18 -3.77
N GLN A 142 -11.28 -18.07 -3.33
CA GLN A 142 -9.84 -17.99 -3.52
C GLN A 142 -9.30 -19.30 -4.08
N ARG A 143 -8.28 -19.21 -4.97
CA ARG A 143 -7.69 -20.40 -5.60
C ARG A 143 -6.29 -20.12 -6.12
N PHE A 144 -5.43 -21.15 -6.04
CA PHE A 144 -4.13 -21.16 -6.71
C PHE A 144 -4.28 -21.56 -8.18
N PHE A 145 -3.62 -20.79 -9.07
CA PHE A 145 -3.58 -21.04 -10.51
C PHE A 145 -2.16 -21.14 -11.03
N THR A 146 -1.93 -22.04 -11.97
CA THR A 146 -0.69 -22.02 -12.75
C THR A 146 -0.71 -20.78 -13.66
N PRO A 147 0.34 -19.95 -13.71
CA PRO A 147 0.32 -18.69 -14.47
C PRO A 147 -0.04 -18.82 -15.94
N GLY A 148 0.24 -19.97 -16.57
CA GLY A 148 -0.13 -20.26 -17.97
C GLY A 148 -1.53 -20.86 -18.15
N ASP A 149 -2.22 -21.18 -17.06
CA ASP A 149 -3.56 -21.82 -17.06
C ASP A 149 -4.49 -21.07 -16.10
N VAL A 150 -4.66 -19.77 -16.36
CA VAL A 150 -5.58 -18.92 -15.60
C VAL A 150 -6.96 -18.90 -16.24
N PRO A 151 -8.03 -18.69 -15.45
CA PRO A 151 -9.41 -18.66 -15.96
C PRO A 151 -9.62 -17.52 -16.96
N GLY A 152 -10.50 -17.74 -17.94
CA GLY A 152 -10.78 -16.76 -19.00
C GLY A 152 -11.44 -15.46 -18.50
N ASP A 153 -11.99 -15.45 -17.28
CA ASP A 153 -12.59 -14.31 -16.62
C ASP A 153 -11.61 -13.58 -15.69
N ILE A 154 -10.29 -13.75 -15.89
CA ILE A 154 -9.30 -12.96 -15.14
C ILE A 154 -9.42 -11.46 -15.46
N SER A 155 -9.26 -10.59 -14.46
CA SER A 155 -9.28 -9.15 -14.71
C SER A 155 -8.11 -8.73 -15.62
N ALA A 156 -8.35 -7.78 -16.52
CA ALA A 156 -7.34 -7.36 -17.50
C ALA A 156 -6.04 -6.85 -16.83
N GLY A 157 -6.15 -6.14 -15.71
CA GLY A 157 -4.98 -5.69 -14.93
C GLY A 157 -4.18 -6.86 -14.40
N THR A 158 -4.85 -7.81 -13.74
CA THR A 158 -4.21 -9.01 -13.19
C THR A 158 -3.54 -9.84 -14.28
N GLY A 159 -4.21 -10.05 -15.42
CA GLY A 159 -3.64 -10.79 -16.54
C GLY A 159 -2.35 -10.17 -17.08
N ARG A 160 -2.32 -8.85 -17.25
CA ARG A 160 -1.10 -8.14 -17.65
C ARG A 160 0.04 -8.33 -16.64
N ARG A 161 -0.24 -8.22 -15.36
CA ARG A 161 0.77 -8.39 -14.30
C ARG A 161 1.29 -9.81 -14.22
N LEU A 162 0.44 -10.81 -14.42
CA LEU A 162 0.89 -12.21 -14.51
C LEU A 162 1.86 -12.42 -15.68
N ALA A 163 1.56 -11.85 -16.84
CA ALA A 163 2.46 -11.91 -18.00
C ALA A 163 3.81 -11.22 -17.72
N GLU A 164 3.80 -10.09 -17.01
CA GLU A 164 5.02 -9.39 -16.62
C GLU A 164 5.86 -10.17 -15.59
N ILE A 165 5.21 -10.82 -14.62
CA ILE A 165 5.90 -11.58 -13.55
C ILE A 165 6.45 -12.90 -14.09
N PHE A 166 5.68 -13.63 -14.88
CA PHE A 166 5.95 -15.03 -15.23
C PHE A 166 6.35 -15.27 -16.67
N ALA A 167 5.98 -14.39 -17.60
CA ALA A 167 6.27 -14.52 -19.03
C ALA A 167 7.22 -13.44 -19.56
N SER A 168 7.88 -12.67 -18.68
CA SER A 168 8.84 -11.61 -19.05
C SER A 168 8.27 -10.57 -20.02
N ALA A 169 6.97 -10.34 -20.01
CA ALA A 169 6.35 -9.27 -20.79
C ALA A 169 6.91 -7.89 -20.36
N PRO A 170 7.00 -6.91 -21.26
CA PRO A 170 7.44 -5.56 -20.92
C PRO A 170 6.53 -4.94 -19.85
N ARG A 171 7.13 -4.30 -18.83
CA ARG A 171 6.37 -3.66 -17.76
C ARG A 171 5.64 -2.42 -18.26
N SER A 172 4.37 -2.30 -17.90
CA SER A 172 3.57 -1.10 -18.12
C SER A 172 3.74 -0.11 -16.97
N ALA A 173 3.47 1.18 -17.22
CA ALA A 173 3.30 2.17 -16.16
C ALA A 173 1.84 2.19 -15.63
N PHE A 174 0.89 1.52 -16.32
CA PHE A 174 -0.53 1.53 -16.00
C PHE A 174 -1.01 0.13 -15.62
N TRP A 175 -1.94 0.13 -14.65
CA TRP A 175 -2.58 -1.11 -14.15
C TRP A 175 -3.38 -1.88 -15.20
#